data_305d0ea85dc7741776e443b875971ccc
#
_entry.id   305d0ea85dc7741776e443b875971ccc
#
_cell.length_a   1.000
_cell.length_b   1.000
_cell.length_c   1.000
_cell.angle_alpha   90.00
_cell.angle_beta   90.00
_cell.angle_gamma   90.00
#
_symmetry.space_group_name_H-M   'P 1'
#
loop_
_entity.id
_entity.type
_entity.pdbx_description
1 polymer ?
#
loop_
_entity_poly.entity_id
_entity_poly.type
_entity_poly.pdbx_seq_one_letter_code
_entity_poly.pdbx_strand_id
1 'polypeptide(L)'
;TASAPPRPPPPARAQANATRAPARCADRMKVAINGFGRIGRNFLRCLHGRDETNLEVVAINGGSGGIKSAAHLLKYDSVLGTFEADVQVTGEDTITVDGKEIKVVNGRDPATMPWGELGVDIVIEGTGVFLDAPGAGKHLQAGAKKVVITAPTKDKSGAVPTYVVGVNEGEYDGSADIVSNASCTTNCLAPFVKVLEEEFGIVKGTMTTTHSYTGDQRLLDASHRDLRRARAAALNIVPTTTGAASAVSLVLPSLKGKLNGIALRVPTPNVSVVDLVINTEKKGMTAEDVNAAFQKACDGPMNGVLEISNEPLVSVDFRKSDYSSCVDGSLTMVMGDDMVKVVAWYDNEWGYSQRVV
;
A
#
# COMPACT_ATOMS: atom_id res chain seq x y z
N THR A 1 -42.72 3.48 9.45
CA THR A 1 -41.37 2.90 9.45
C THR A 1 -41.36 1.78 8.42
N ALA A 2 -41.06 2.09 7.18
CA ALA A 2 -40.83 1.10 6.12
C ALA A 2 -39.37 0.72 6.15
N SER A 3 -39.05 -0.56 6.38
CA SER A 3 -37.70 -1.10 6.28
C SER A 3 -37.24 -1.06 4.82
N ALA A 4 -36.05 -0.53 4.59
CA ALA A 4 -35.42 -0.57 3.28
C ALA A 4 -35.20 -2.01 2.81
N PRO A 5 -35.31 -2.30 1.50
CA PRO A 5 -35.09 -3.64 0.98
C PRO A 5 -33.61 -4.04 1.17
N PRO A 6 -33.33 -5.34 1.36
CA PRO A 6 -31.97 -5.84 1.48
C PRO A 6 -31.17 -5.55 0.20
N ARG A 7 -29.91 -5.18 0.38
CA ARG A 7 -28.94 -4.95 -0.69
C ARG A 7 -28.87 -6.14 -1.65
N PRO A 8 -28.83 -5.92 -2.95
CA PRO A 8 -28.49 -7.00 -3.87
C PRO A 8 -27.05 -7.47 -3.56
N PRO A 9 -26.78 -8.75 -3.69
CA PRO A 9 -25.41 -9.26 -3.55
C PRO A 9 -24.49 -8.53 -4.55
N PRO A 10 -23.19 -8.34 -4.22
CA PRO A 10 -22.25 -7.73 -5.14
C PRO A 10 -22.33 -8.48 -6.48
N PRO A 11 -22.21 -7.77 -7.62
CA PRO A 11 -22.27 -8.40 -8.92
C PRO A 11 -21.23 -9.51 -8.96
N ALA A 12 -21.67 -10.72 -9.29
CA ALA A 12 -20.79 -11.83 -9.56
C ALA A 12 -19.72 -11.33 -10.53
N ARG A 13 -18.44 -11.50 -10.15
CA ARG A 13 -17.28 -11.19 -11.01
C ARG A 13 -17.65 -11.60 -12.44
N ALA A 14 -17.75 -10.63 -13.34
CA ALA A 14 -17.89 -10.91 -14.74
C ALA A 14 -16.67 -11.73 -15.14
N GLN A 15 -16.87 -13.02 -15.34
CA GLN A 15 -15.89 -13.89 -15.96
C GLN A 15 -15.71 -13.38 -17.39
N ALA A 16 -14.71 -12.53 -17.59
CA ALA A 16 -14.16 -12.31 -18.91
C ALA A 16 -13.54 -13.66 -19.33
N ASN A 17 -14.33 -14.50 -19.99
CA ASN A 17 -13.86 -15.68 -20.68
C ASN A 17 -12.98 -15.25 -21.87
N ALA A 18 -11.75 -14.82 -21.58
CA ALA A 18 -10.65 -14.93 -22.50
C ALA A 18 -9.93 -16.22 -22.10
N THR A 19 -10.14 -17.28 -22.87
CA THR A 19 -9.39 -18.53 -22.81
C THR A 19 -7.93 -18.25 -23.21
N ARG A 20 -7.18 -17.60 -22.31
CA ARG A 20 -5.74 -17.60 -22.37
C ARG A 20 -5.30 -18.84 -21.60
N ALA A 21 -4.65 -19.79 -22.29
CA ALA A 21 -4.06 -20.95 -21.65
C ALA A 21 -3.22 -20.47 -20.45
N PRO A 22 -3.22 -21.17 -19.30
CA PRO A 22 -2.38 -20.80 -18.17
C PRO A 22 -0.94 -20.71 -18.65
N ALA A 23 -0.27 -19.61 -18.41
CA ALA A 23 1.13 -19.43 -18.72
C ALA A 23 1.91 -20.61 -18.12
N ARG A 24 2.73 -21.26 -18.93
CA ARG A 24 3.57 -22.38 -18.47
C ARG A 24 4.45 -21.86 -17.33
N CYS A 25 4.69 -22.68 -16.31
CA CYS A 25 5.48 -22.35 -15.10
C CYS A 25 6.89 -21.79 -15.44
N ALA A 26 7.39 -22.02 -16.67
CA ALA A 26 8.66 -21.52 -17.19
C ALA A 26 8.66 -20.01 -17.54
N ASP A 27 7.50 -19.35 -17.62
CA ASP A 27 7.37 -17.97 -18.08
C ASP A 27 7.01 -16.97 -16.95
N ARG A 28 6.91 -17.43 -15.69
CA ARG A 28 6.57 -16.56 -14.56
C ARG A 28 7.80 -15.81 -14.06
N MET A 29 7.62 -14.51 -13.75
CA MET A 29 8.65 -13.71 -13.10
C MET A 29 8.82 -14.16 -11.64
N LYS A 30 10.05 -14.52 -11.29
CA LYS A 30 10.40 -14.99 -9.95
C LYS A 30 10.58 -13.82 -8.99
N VAL A 31 9.85 -13.85 -7.89
CA VAL A 31 9.83 -12.81 -6.87
C VAL A 31 10.46 -13.30 -5.58
N ALA A 32 11.33 -12.49 -5.00
CA ALA A 32 11.77 -12.66 -3.61
C ALA A 32 11.24 -11.54 -2.73
N ILE A 33 10.90 -11.87 -1.48
CA ILE A 33 10.44 -10.90 -0.48
C ILE A 33 11.55 -10.72 0.56
N ASN A 34 12.20 -9.55 0.56
CA ASN A 34 13.15 -9.20 1.60
C ASN A 34 12.46 -8.44 2.73
N GLY A 35 12.32 -9.08 3.89
CA GLY A 35 11.54 -8.58 5.01
C GLY A 35 10.11 -9.16 5.04
N PHE A 36 9.99 -10.30 5.70
CA PHE A 36 8.71 -11.02 5.83
C PHE A 36 7.88 -10.50 7.02
N GLY A 37 7.79 -9.16 7.12
CA GLY A 37 6.96 -8.41 8.07
C GLY A 37 5.49 -8.34 7.65
N ARG A 38 4.76 -7.33 8.13
CA ARG A 38 3.35 -7.13 7.78
C ARG A 38 3.15 -7.05 6.25
N ILE A 39 3.87 -6.15 5.58
CA ILE A 39 3.71 -5.91 4.14
C ILE A 39 4.18 -7.13 3.32
N GLY A 40 5.33 -7.73 3.63
CA GLY A 40 5.80 -8.91 2.90
C GLY A 40 4.83 -10.10 2.99
N ARG A 41 4.23 -10.34 4.16
CA ARG A 41 3.20 -11.38 4.31
C ARG A 41 1.89 -11.01 3.61
N ASN A 42 1.48 -9.75 3.68
CA ASN A 42 0.29 -9.28 2.97
C ASN A 42 0.47 -9.37 1.45
N PHE A 43 1.65 -9.02 0.92
CA PHE A 43 1.98 -9.19 -0.50
C PHE A 43 1.75 -10.65 -0.95
N LEU A 44 2.29 -11.62 -0.20
CA LEU A 44 2.11 -13.03 -0.54
C LEU A 44 0.63 -13.45 -0.46
N ARG A 45 -0.10 -12.99 0.55
CA ARG A 45 -1.55 -13.25 0.68
C ARG A 45 -2.37 -12.58 -0.42
N CYS A 46 -2.01 -11.36 -0.85
CA CYS A 46 -2.66 -10.65 -1.95
C CYS A 46 -2.41 -11.32 -3.30
N LEU A 47 -1.22 -11.88 -3.49
CA LEU A 47 -0.84 -12.59 -4.72
C LEU A 47 -1.52 -13.96 -4.80
N HIS A 48 -1.80 -14.61 -3.67
CA HIS A 48 -2.40 -15.93 -3.61
C HIS A 48 -3.77 -15.95 -4.30
N GLY A 49 -3.98 -16.94 -5.19
CA GLY A 49 -5.20 -17.08 -5.96
C GLY A 49 -5.34 -16.12 -7.15
N ARG A 50 -4.31 -15.33 -7.45
CA ARG A 50 -4.25 -14.47 -8.64
C ARG A 50 -3.51 -15.17 -9.78
N ASP A 51 -4.18 -16.10 -10.43
CA ASP A 51 -3.61 -16.85 -11.55
C ASP A 51 -3.38 -15.99 -12.81
N GLU A 52 -4.03 -14.82 -12.87
CA GLU A 52 -3.83 -13.83 -13.93
C GLU A 52 -2.50 -13.09 -13.84
N THR A 53 -1.84 -13.09 -12.68
CA THR A 53 -0.52 -12.47 -12.54
C THR A 53 0.57 -13.39 -13.07
N ASN A 54 1.59 -12.77 -13.66
CA ASN A 54 2.78 -13.51 -14.13
C ASN A 54 3.88 -13.55 -13.05
N LEU A 55 3.49 -13.63 -11.77
CA LEU A 55 4.40 -13.58 -10.63
C LEU A 55 4.42 -14.91 -9.88
N GLU A 56 5.61 -15.30 -9.39
CA GLU A 56 5.81 -16.46 -8.54
C GLU A 56 6.77 -16.11 -7.40
N VAL A 57 6.33 -16.22 -6.15
CA VAL A 57 7.23 -16.06 -5.01
C VAL A 57 8.06 -17.33 -4.83
N VAL A 58 9.37 -17.21 -5.02
CA VAL A 58 10.32 -18.32 -4.90
C VAL A 58 11.17 -18.27 -3.63
N ALA A 59 11.27 -17.09 -3.01
CA ALA A 59 12.07 -16.91 -1.80
C ALA A 59 11.51 -15.83 -0.87
N ILE A 60 11.74 -16.00 0.42
CA ILE A 60 11.47 -14.99 1.45
C ILE A 60 12.68 -14.88 2.38
N ASN A 61 13.03 -13.65 2.78
CA ASN A 61 13.97 -13.44 3.88
C ASN A 61 13.17 -13.30 5.16
N GLY A 62 13.21 -14.38 5.98
CA GLY A 62 12.46 -14.50 7.24
C GLY A 62 13.07 -13.73 8.41
N GLY A 63 14.26 -13.14 8.23
CA GLY A 63 14.98 -12.46 9.29
C GLY A 63 15.37 -13.42 10.44
N SER A 64 15.41 -12.91 11.66
CA SER A 64 15.88 -13.69 12.84
C SER A 64 14.86 -14.72 13.37
N GLY A 65 13.64 -14.73 12.87
CA GLY A 65 12.56 -15.61 13.39
C GLY A 65 12.65 -17.07 12.92
N GLY A 66 13.41 -17.32 11.85
CA GLY A 66 13.54 -18.65 11.25
C GLY A 66 12.27 -19.17 10.58
N ILE A 67 12.39 -20.36 10.00
CA ILE A 67 11.37 -20.94 9.11
C ILE A 67 10.02 -21.20 9.82
N LYS A 68 10.05 -21.72 11.05
CA LYS A 68 8.83 -22.00 11.82
C LYS A 68 8.03 -20.74 12.10
N SER A 69 8.73 -19.64 12.44
CA SER A 69 8.10 -18.35 12.67
C SER A 69 7.52 -17.77 11.37
N ALA A 70 8.24 -17.89 10.26
CA ALA A 70 7.78 -17.44 8.95
C ALA A 70 6.48 -18.15 8.53
N ALA A 71 6.43 -19.48 8.61
CA ALA A 71 5.24 -20.28 8.29
C ALA A 71 4.07 -19.96 9.24
N HIS A 72 4.33 -19.90 10.56
CA HIS A 72 3.31 -19.62 11.56
C HIS A 72 2.66 -18.24 11.36
N LEU A 73 3.47 -17.20 11.20
CA LEU A 73 2.98 -15.83 11.02
C LEU A 73 2.35 -15.59 9.64
N LEU A 74 2.69 -16.39 8.63
CA LEU A 74 1.97 -16.38 7.36
C LEU A 74 0.58 -17.01 7.53
N LYS A 75 0.49 -18.14 8.23
CA LYS A 75 -0.77 -18.87 8.45
C LYS A 75 -1.73 -18.11 9.36
N TYR A 76 -1.25 -17.57 10.48
CA TYR A 76 -2.08 -16.93 11.50
C TYR A 76 -1.78 -15.45 11.61
N ASP A 77 -2.82 -14.64 11.53
CA ASP A 77 -2.73 -13.20 11.59
C ASP A 77 -3.87 -12.63 12.45
N SER A 78 -3.52 -11.82 13.44
CA SER A 78 -4.51 -11.27 14.39
C SER A 78 -5.47 -10.27 13.76
N VAL A 79 -5.06 -9.62 12.66
CA VAL A 79 -5.85 -8.60 11.96
C VAL A 79 -6.63 -9.20 10.79
N LEU A 80 -5.95 -10.03 9.97
CA LEU A 80 -6.52 -10.58 8.74
C LEU A 80 -7.16 -11.96 8.92
N GLY A 81 -6.92 -12.60 10.07
CA GLY A 81 -7.37 -13.98 10.34
C GLY A 81 -6.46 -15.04 9.74
N THR A 82 -6.89 -16.28 9.86
CA THR A 82 -6.15 -17.43 9.33
C THR A 82 -6.09 -17.37 7.81
N PHE A 83 -4.92 -17.62 7.25
CA PHE A 83 -4.75 -17.72 5.81
C PHE A 83 -5.36 -19.03 5.31
N GLU A 84 -6.15 -18.96 4.25
CA GLU A 84 -6.88 -20.14 3.75
C GLU A 84 -5.97 -21.19 3.12
N ALA A 85 -4.83 -20.74 2.51
CA ALA A 85 -3.84 -21.63 1.91
C ALA A 85 -3.26 -22.65 2.90
N ASP A 86 -2.92 -23.83 2.41
CA ASP A 86 -2.13 -24.80 3.19
C ASP A 86 -0.68 -24.35 3.29
N VAL A 87 -0.22 -24.06 4.50
CA VAL A 87 1.15 -23.61 4.78
C VAL A 87 1.88 -24.65 5.62
N GLN A 88 2.90 -25.27 5.03
CA GLN A 88 3.69 -26.35 5.67
C GLN A 88 5.17 -25.98 5.71
N VAL A 89 5.87 -26.48 6.72
CA VAL A 89 7.35 -26.52 6.76
C VAL A 89 7.77 -27.87 6.20
N THR A 90 8.40 -27.89 5.04
CA THR A 90 8.72 -29.14 4.31
C THR A 90 10.21 -29.48 4.28
N GLY A 91 11.08 -28.56 4.71
CA GLY A 91 12.53 -28.75 4.77
C GLY A 91 13.18 -27.92 5.88
N GLU A 92 14.49 -27.93 5.93
CA GLU A 92 15.26 -27.11 6.88
C GLU A 92 15.14 -25.60 6.56
N ASP A 93 14.91 -25.28 5.30
CA ASP A 93 14.86 -23.91 4.78
C ASP A 93 13.75 -23.71 3.70
N THR A 94 12.73 -24.57 3.68
CA THR A 94 11.67 -24.54 2.68
C THR A 94 10.30 -24.64 3.35
N ILE A 95 9.42 -23.70 3.00
CA ILE A 95 7.99 -23.79 3.29
C ILE A 95 7.25 -24.06 1.99
N THR A 96 6.05 -24.64 2.08
CA THR A 96 5.13 -24.74 0.95
C THR A 96 3.86 -23.95 1.23
N VAL A 97 3.31 -23.35 0.18
CA VAL A 97 2.00 -22.70 0.18
C VAL A 97 1.18 -23.36 -0.94
N ASP A 98 0.16 -24.13 -0.57
CA ASP A 98 -0.60 -25.00 -1.48
C ASP A 98 0.31 -25.87 -2.37
N GLY A 99 1.34 -26.45 -1.75
CA GLY A 99 2.33 -27.32 -2.43
C GLY A 99 3.39 -26.59 -3.25
N LYS A 100 3.32 -25.26 -3.41
CA LYS A 100 4.38 -24.46 -4.08
C LYS A 100 5.50 -24.16 -3.09
N GLU A 101 6.73 -24.53 -3.45
CA GLU A 101 7.91 -24.33 -2.60
C GLU A 101 8.37 -22.89 -2.56
N ILE A 102 8.69 -22.39 -1.39
CA ILE A 102 9.28 -21.07 -1.14
C ILE A 102 10.49 -21.24 -0.26
N LYS A 103 11.65 -20.82 -0.74
CA LYS A 103 12.91 -20.87 0.02
C LYS A 103 12.90 -19.80 1.10
N VAL A 104 13.25 -20.21 2.32
CA VAL A 104 13.39 -19.28 3.46
C VAL A 104 14.87 -19.02 3.70
N VAL A 105 15.31 -17.82 3.36
CA VAL A 105 16.66 -17.35 3.63
C VAL A 105 16.69 -16.45 4.86
N ASN A 106 17.83 -16.35 5.50
CA ASN A 106 18.03 -15.52 6.68
C ASN A 106 19.32 -14.72 6.54
N GLY A 107 19.20 -13.42 6.44
CA GLY A 107 20.36 -12.54 6.36
C GLY A 107 19.99 -11.08 6.55
N ARG A 108 20.98 -10.29 6.99
CA ARG A 108 20.82 -8.84 7.22
C ARG A 108 21.36 -8.00 6.07
N ASP A 109 22.35 -8.50 5.34
CA ASP A 109 22.95 -7.78 4.21
C ASP A 109 22.36 -8.31 2.90
N PRO A 110 21.63 -7.47 2.15
CA PRO A 110 21.04 -7.88 0.87
C PRO A 110 22.06 -8.37 -0.17
N ALA A 111 23.30 -7.92 -0.10
CA ALA A 111 24.35 -8.33 -1.04
C ALA A 111 24.74 -9.82 -0.90
N THR A 112 24.42 -10.43 0.23
CA THR A 112 24.73 -11.86 0.51
C THR A 112 23.57 -12.81 0.23
N MET A 113 22.46 -12.29 -0.28
CA MET A 113 21.29 -13.11 -0.57
C MET A 113 21.49 -13.89 -1.88
N PRO A 114 20.97 -15.12 -1.99
CA PRO A 114 21.18 -15.99 -3.14
C PRO A 114 20.23 -15.69 -4.31
N TRP A 115 19.97 -14.41 -4.60
CA TRP A 115 18.98 -14.03 -5.62
C TRP A 115 19.35 -14.52 -7.00
N GLY A 116 20.64 -14.43 -7.39
CA GLY A 116 21.13 -14.92 -8.66
C GLY A 116 21.01 -16.44 -8.82
N GLU A 117 21.32 -17.20 -7.74
CA GLU A 117 21.23 -18.67 -7.73
C GLU A 117 19.77 -19.15 -7.83
N LEU A 118 18.83 -18.40 -7.24
CA LEU A 118 17.39 -18.68 -7.28
C LEU A 118 16.72 -18.15 -8.55
N GLY A 119 17.45 -17.38 -9.36
CA GLY A 119 16.95 -16.78 -10.60
C GLY A 119 15.89 -15.71 -10.34
N VAL A 120 16.03 -14.93 -9.26
CA VAL A 120 15.07 -13.90 -8.88
C VAL A 120 15.07 -12.75 -9.87
N ASP A 121 13.89 -12.43 -10.41
CA ASP A 121 13.70 -11.29 -11.29
C ASP A 121 13.43 -10.01 -10.48
N ILE A 122 12.56 -10.09 -9.47
CA ILE A 122 12.11 -8.93 -8.71
C ILE A 122 12.28 -9.18 -7.21
N VAL A 123 12.87 -8.23 -6.49
CA VAL A 123 12.87 -8.22 -5.04
C VAL A 123 11.86 -7.20 -4.53
N ILE A 124 10.95 -7.64 -3.67
CA ILE A 124 10.08 -6.77 -2.88
C ILE A 124 10.82 -6.42 -1.60
N GLU A 125 11.33 -5.18 -1.51
CA GLU A 125 12.06 -4.67 -0.35
C GLU A 125 11.08 -4.17 0.71
N GLY A 126 10.77 -5.00 1.69
CA GLY A 126 9.78 -4.79 2.74
C GLY A 126 10.35 -4.60 4.14
N THR A 127 11.67 -4.40 4.29
CA THR A 127 12.30 -4.21 5.61
C THR A 127 12.15 -2.80 6.17
N GLY A 128 11.97 -1.80 5.31
CA GLY A 128 12.00 -0.39 5.68
C GLY A 128 13.42 0.13 6.02
N VAL A 129 14.47 -0.63 5.69
CA VAL A 129 15.88 -0.29 5.96
C VAL A 129 16.58 0.22 4.72
N PHE A 130 16.44 -0.46 3.59
CA PHE A 130 17.15 -0.19 2.34
C PHE A 130 16.28 0.67 1.42
N LEU A 131 16.24 1.99 1.70
CA LEU A 131 15.29 2.93 1.10
C LEU A 131 15.92 3.90 0.08
N ASP A 132 17.16 3.66 -0.30
CA ASP A 132 17.91 4.48 -1.25
C ASP A 132 18.63 3.61 -2.29
N ALA A 133 19.15 4.22 -3.33
CA ALA A 133 19.83 3.50 -4.41
C ALA A 133 21.02 2.64 -3.94
N PRO A 134 21.92 3.12 -3.05
CA PRO A 134 23.00 2.29 -2.54
C PRO A 134 22.53 1.09 -1.71
N GLY A 135 21.51 1.29 -0.88
CA GLY A 135 20.96 0.24 -0.02
C GLY A 135 20.20 -0.83 -0.81
N ALA A 136 19.23 -0.42 -1.60
CA ALA A 136 18.42 -1.32 -2.42
C ALA A 136 19.24 -1.94 -3.58
N GLY A 137 20.23 -1.23 -4.09
CA GLY A 137 21.15 -1.71 -5.14
C GLY A 137 21.96 -2.94 -4.74
N LYS A 138 22.09 -3.24 -3.45
CA LYS A 138 22.70 -4.48 -2.97
C LYS A 138 21.94 -5.73 -3.43
N HIS A 139 20.63 -5.64 -3.63
CA HIS A 139 19.85 -6.74 -4.19
C HIS A 139 20.21 -7.01 -5.65
N LEU A 140 20.51 -5.95 -6.42
CA LEU A 140 20.99 -6.10 -7.81
C LEU A 140 22.38 -6.74 -7.83
N GLN A 141 23.26 -6.37 -6.89
CA GLN A 141 24.58 -7.01 -6.73
C GLN A 141 24.45 -8.50 -6.39
N ALA A 142 23.41 -8.88 -5.64
CA ALA A 142 23.09 -10.26 -5.31
C ALA A 142 22.43 -11.05 -6.46
N GLY A 143 22.20 -10.41 -7.62
CA GLY A 143 21.70 -11.04 -8.84
C GLY A 143 20.22 -10.86 -9.16
N ALA A 144 19.47 -10.06 -8.39
CA ALA A 144 18.12 -9.65 -8.76
C ALA A 144 18.16 -8.67 -9.96
N LYS A 145 17.12 -8.65 -10.79
CA LYS A 145 17.03 -7.74 -11.94
C LYS A 145 16.35 -6.42 -11.61
N LYS A 146 15.38 -6.43 -10.70
CA LYS A 146 14.60 -5.26 -10.29
C LYS A 146 14.35 -5.27 -8.78
N VAL A 147 14.15 -4.09 -8.20
CA VAL A 147 13.78 -3.93 -6.78
C VAL A 147 12.60 -2.97 -6.65
N VAL A 148 11.56 -3.39 -5.94
CA VAL A 148 10.43 -2.55 -5.56
C VAL A 148 10.51 -2.25 -4.06
N ILE A 149 10.78 -1.00 -3.70
CA ILE A 149 10.81 -0.54 -2.32
C ILE A 149 9.37 -0.28 -1.86
N THR A 150 8.94 -0.95 -0.78
CA THR A 150 7.59 -0.80 -0.22
C THR A 150 7.49 0.30 0.84
N ALA A 151 8.15 1.41 0.60
CA ALA A 151 8.17 2.59 1.46
C ALA A 151 8.58 3.82 0.64
N PRO A 152 8.37 5.05 1.14
CA PRO A 152 8.91 6.24 0.51
C PRO A 152 10.44 6.15 0.40
N THR A 153 10.96 6.45 -0.77
CA THR A 153 12.42 6.49 -0.95
C THR A 153 13.06 7.58 -0.11
N LYS A 154 14.27 7.32 0.38
CA LYS A 154 15.17 8.31 0.99
C LYS A 154 16.25 8.78 0.02
N ASP A 155 16.22 8.26 -1.19
CA ASP A 155 17.15 8.69 -2.23
C ASP A 155 16.90 10.15 -2.60
N LYS A 156 17.97 10.93 -2.59
CA LYS A 156 17.93 12.37 -2.94
C LYS A 156 18.54 12.64 -4.31
N SER A 157 19.12 11.61 -4.92
CA SER A 157 19.78 11.74 -6.23
C SER A 157 18.80 11.70 -7.40
N GLY A 158 17.58 11.20 -7.15
CA GLY A 158 16.58 10.94 -8.19
C GLY A 158 16.75 9.57 -8.89
N ALA A 159 17.69 8.74 -8.41
CA ALA A 159 17.93 7.41 -8.99
C ALA A 159 16.84 6.38 -8.64
N VAL A 160 15.98 6.69 -7.66
CA VAL A 160 14.85 5.84 -7.25
C VAL A 160 13.55 6.59 -7.52
N PRO A 161 12.96 6.47 -8.72
CA PRO A 161 11.68 7.09 -9.02
C PRO A 161 10.55 6.46 -8.19
N THR A 162 9.51 7.26 -7.95
CA THR A 162 8.33 6.86 -7.18
C THR A 162 7.13 6.75 -8.10
N TYR A 163 6.42 5.64 -8.01
CA TYR A 163 5.20 5.39 -8.77
C TYR A 163 4.03 5.06 -7.85
N VAL A 164 2.87 5.61 -8.19
CA VAL A 164 1.59 5.36 -7.55
C VAL A 164 0.57 4.96 -8.61
N VAL A 165 0.02 3.77 -8.47
CA VAL A 165 -0.96 3.20 -9.41
C VAL A 165 -2.21 4.10 -9.46
N GLY A 166 -2.69 4.40 -10.67
CA GLY A 166 -3.77 5.35 -10.96
C GLY A 166 -3.30 6.80 -11.06
N VAL A 167 -2.02 7.10 -10.76
CA VAL A 167 -1.51 8.48 -10.76
C VAL A 167 -0.44 8.70 -11.81
N ASN A 168 0.67 7.99 -11.73
CA ASN A 168 1.81 8.15 -12.63
C ASN A 168 2.50 6.84 -13.04
N GLU A 169 1.89 5.69 -12.86
CA GLU A 169 2.46 4.40 -13.28
C GLU A 169 2.74 4.33 -14.78
N GLY A 170 1.97 5.06 -15.58
CA GLY A 170 2.18 5.16 -17.02
C GLY A 170 3.49 5.83 -17.44
N GLU A 171 4.18 6.50 -16.50
CA GLU A 171 5.49 7.10 -16.74
C GLU A 171 6.65 6.08 -16.63
N TYR A 172 6.36 4.86 -16.14
CA TYR A 172 7.37 3.82 -16.03
C TYR A 172 7.70 3.23 -17.40
N ASP A 173 8.92 3.50 -17.87
CA ASP A 173 9.44 3.05 -19.17
C ASP A 173 10.28 1.75 -19.11
N GLY A 174 10.40 1.16 -17.92
CA GLY A 174 11.20 -0.05 -17.70
C GLY A 174 12.69 0.20 -17.46
N SER A 175 13.19 1.42 -17.58
CA SER A 175 14.62 1.75 -17.45
C SER A 175 15.13 1.71 -16.01
N ALA A 176 14.29 2.09 -15.03
CA ALA A 176 14.67 2.07 -13.64
C ALA A 176 14.71 0.65 -13.08
N ASP A 177 15.84 0.24 -12.51
CA ASP A 177 16.00 -1.06 -11.85
C ASP A 177 15.52 -1.06 -10.39
N ILE A 178 15.44 0.11 -9.77
CA ILE A 178 14.96 0.30 -8.40
C ILE A 178 13.84 1.35 -8.45
N VAL A 179 12.67 0.99 -7.95
CA VAL A 179 11.51 1.88 -7.88
C VAL A 179 10.92 1.89 -6.47
N SER A 180 10.25 2.98 -6.10
CA SER A 180 9.49 3.08 -4.86
C SER A 180 8.00 3.09 -5.16
N ASN A 181 7.20 2.28 -4.43
CA ASN A 181 5.75 2.35 -4.46
C ASN A 181 5.18 3.34 -3.43
N ALA A 182 5.97 4.30 -2.97
CA ALA A 182 5.59 5.30 -1.95
C ALA A 182 5.11 4.68 -0.62
N SER A 183 4.32 5.42 0.16
CA SER A 183 3.68 4.95 1.39
C SER A 183 2.22 4.58 1.18
N CYS A 184 1.63 3.83 2.12
CA CYS A 184 0.20 3.55 2.13
C CYS A 184 -0.64 4.84 2.16
N THR A 185 -0.22 5.84 2.94
CA THR A 185 -0.90 7.14 3.01
C THR A 185 -0.78 7.90 1.69
N THR A 186 0.38 7.85 1.01
CA THR A 186 0.54 8.47 -0.33
C THR A 186 -0.33 7.77 -1.36
N ASN A 187 -0.42 6.44 -1.32
CA ASN A 187 -1.29 5.66 -2.21
C ASN A 187 -2.79 5.94 -1.98
N CYS A 188 -3.19 6.27 -0.75
CA CYS A 188 -4.53 6.77 -0.48
C CYS A 188 -4.73 8.19 -1.00
N LEU A 189 -3.81 9.10 -0.66
CA LEU A 189 -3.97 10.54 -0.90
C LEU A 189 -3.86 10.91 -2.38
N ALA A 190 -2.86 10.39 -3.10
CA ALA A 190 -2.54 10.84 -4.45
C ALA A 190 -3.65 10.60 -5.49
N PRO A 191 -4.39 9.45 -5.51
CA PRO A 191 -5.45 9.24 -6.46
C PRO A 191 -6.59 10.27 -6.36
N PHE A 192 -7.14 10.50 -5.17
CA PHE A 192 -8.24 11.45 -5.04
C PHE A 192 -7.77 12.92 -5.13
N VAL A 193 -6.53 13.22 -4.76
CA VAL A 193 -5.92 14.54 -4.98
C VAL A 193 -5.73 14.82 -6.48
N LYS A 194 -5.36 13.80 -7.28
CA LYS A 194 -5.28 13.94 -8.73
C LYS A 194 -6.63 14.35 -9.32
N VAL A 195 -7.73 13.72 -8.91
CA VAL A 195 -9.08 14.10 -9.35
C VAL A 195 -9.40 15.53 -8.96
N LEU A 196 -9.08 15.95 -7.74
CA LEU A 196 -9.32 17.33 -7.28
C LEU A 196 -8.49 18.35 -8.03
N GLU A 197 -7.22 18.05 -8.34
CA GLU A 197 -6.34 18.94 -9.10
C GLU A 197 -6.82 19.09 -10.54
N GLU A 198 -7.21 17.99 -11.19
CA GLU A 198 -7.66 17.99 -12.60
C GLU A 198 -9.02 18.67 -12.79
N GLU A 199 -9.98 18.48 -11.86
CA GLU A 199 -11.34 19.01 -12.02
C GLU A 199 -11.54 20.41 -11.41
N PHE A 200 -10.76 20.77 -10.37
CA PHE A 200 -10.99 22.00 -9.61
C PHE A 200 -9.74 22.88 -9.43
N GLY A 201 -8.54 22.35 -9.69
CA GLY A 201 -7.27 23.02 -9.39
C GLY A 201 -7.04 23.19 -7.87
N ILE A 202 -5.83 22.93 -7.38
CA ILE A 202 -5.49 23.08 -5.97
C ILE A 202 -4.56 24.29 -5.78
N VAL A 203 -5.00 25.24 -4.96
CA VAL A 203 -4.19 26.39 -4.57
C VAL A 203 -3.24 26.00 -3.45
N LYS A 204 -3.77 25.44 -2.37
CA LYS A 204 -3.04 24.96 -1.18
C LYS A 204 -3.92 24.08 -0.33
N GLY A 205 -3.29 23.29 0.55
CA GLY A 205 -4.05 22.46 1.47
C GLY A 205 -3.23 21.86 2.58
N THR A 206 -3.94 21.28 3.54
CA THR A 206 -3.34 20.51 4.64
C THR A 206 -4.09 19.20 4.83
N MET A 207 -3.34 18.16 5.19
CA MET A 207 -3.91 16.87 5.49
C MET A 207 -3.54 16.39 6.89
N THR A 208 -4.44 15.68 7.51
CA THR A 208 -4.14 14.89 8.70
C THR A 208 -4.52 13.44 8.43
N THR A 209 -3.57 12.52 8.60
CA THR A 209 -3.95 11.10 8.62
C THR A 209 -4.11 10.64 10.06
N THR A 210 -5.31 10.16 10.39
CA THR A 210 -5.54 9.38 11.61
C THR A 210 -5.21 7.93 11.27
N HIS A 211 -4.03 7.49 11.72
CA HIS A 211 -3.38 6.29 11.25
C HIS A 211 -3.31 5.22 12.34
N SER A 212 -3.62 3.99 11.98
CA SER A 212 -3.41 2.83 12.86
C SER A 212 -1.97 2.74 13.32
N TYR A 213 -1.75 2.17 14.51
CA TYR A 213 -0.39 1.93 15.00
C TYR A 213 0.33 0.91 14.09
N THR A 214 1.63 1.03 14.02
CA THR A 214 2.48 0.15 13.22
C THR A 214 3.67 -0.36 14.04
N GLY A 215 4.36 -1.38 13.56
CA GLY A 215 5.46 -2.05 14.27
C GLY A 215 6.68 -1.17 14.59
N ASP A 216 6.73 0.06 14.08
CA ASP A 216 7.76 1.05 14.43
C ASP A 216 7.46 1.76 15.76
N GLN A 217 6.23 1.69 16.27
CA GLN A 217 5.88 2.23 17.58
C GLN A 217 6.23 1.24 18.71
N ARG A 218 6.39 1.76 19.92
CA ARG A 218 6.64 0.92 21.09
C ARG A 218 5.35 0.38 21.67
N LEU A 219 5.35 -0.89 22.06
CA LEU A 219 4.23 -1.52 22.76
C LEU A 219 4.03 -0.87 24.14
N LEU A 220 5.13 -0.75 24.91
CA LEU A 220 5.26 0.00 26.16
C LEU A 220 6.33 1.07 25.98
N ASP A 221 6.39 2.05 26.90
CA ASP A 221 7.38 3.13 26.87
C ASP A 221 8.80 2.57 26.80
N ALA A 222 9.52 2.88 25.72
CA ALA A 222 10.89 2.41 25.48
C ALA A 222 11.62 3.34 24.52
N SER A 223 12.95 3.23 24.45
CA SER A 223 13.78 4.07 23.61
C SER A 223 13.37 4.05 22.15
N HIS A 224 13.22 5.22 21.55
CA HIS A 224 12.94 5.43 20.15
C HIS A 224 13.52 6.78 19.71
N ARG A 225 13.96 6.91 18.44
CA ARG A 225 14.51 8.18 17.90
C ARG A 225 13.49 9.32 17.87
N ASP A 226 12.21 8.98 17.65
CA ASP A 226 11.08 9.91 17.80
C ASP A 226 10.49 9.69 19.20
N LEU A 227 10.61 10.69 20.08
CA LEU A 227 10.18 10.59 21.48
C LEU A 227 8.66 10.38 21.63
N ARG A 228 7.85 10.80 20.66
CA ARG A 228 6.41 10.54 20.67
C ARG A 228 6.11 9.08 20.36
N ARG A 229 6.85 8.46 19.42
CA ARG A 229 6.73 7.01 19.11
C ARG A 229 7.37 6.13 20.18
N ALA A 230 8.11 6.71 21.13
CA ALA A 230 8.67 6.02 22.30
C ALA A 230 7.59 5.59 23.31
N ARG A 231 6.40 6.12 23.20
CA ARG A 231 5.28 5.89 24.12
C ARG A 231 4.41 4.71 23.67
N ALA A 232 3.68 4.14 24.62
CA ALA A 232 2.82 2.97 24.42
C ALA A 232 1.77 3.22 23.32
N ALA A 233 1.80 2.42 22.27
CA ALA A 233 0.97 2.62 21.08
C ALA A 233 -0.53 2.44 21.35
N ALA A 234 -0.91 1.47 22.19
CA ALA A 234 -2.30 1.13 22.47
C ALA A 234 -2.99 2.05 23.49
N LEU A 235 -2.26 3.00 24.11
CA LEU A 235 -2.77 3.88 25.16
C LEU A 235 -2.82 5.35 24.75
N ASN A 236 -2.27 5.71 23.60
CA ASN A 236 -2.04 7.11 23.25
C ASN A 236 -2.50 7.45 21.83
N ILE A 237 -2.97 8.68 21.65
CA ILE A 237 -2.94 9.37 20.37
C ILE A 237 -1.54 9.96 20.24
N VAL A 238 -0.77 9.52 19.21
CA VAL A 238 0.61 9.91 19.01
C VAL A 238 0.74 10.80 17.78
N PRO A 239 0.85 12.14 17.94
CA PRO A 239 1.17 13.03 16.82
C PRO A 239 2.58 12.75 16.32
N THR A 240 2.75 12.64 15.01
CA THR A 240 4.06 12.41 14.40
C THR A 240 4.10 13.00 12.99
N THR A 241 5.30 13.12 12.45
CA THR A 241 5.49 13.58 11.08
C THR A 241 5.05 12.51 10.08
N THR A 242 4.57 12.96 8.94
CA THR A 242 4.36 12.12 7.75
C THR A 242 4.95 12.83 6.53
N GLY A 243 5.64 12.08 5.70
CA GLY A 243 6.10 12.58 4.39
C GLY A 243 5.06 12.45 3.29
N ALA A 244 3.85 11.95 3.59
CA ALA A 244 2.87 11.59 2.56
C ALA A 244 2.40 12.80 1.73
N ALA A 245 2.10 13.93 2.38
CA ALA A 245 1.66 15.14 1.67
C ALA A 245 2.76 15.71 0.76
N SER A 246 4.01 15.73 1.21
CA SER A 246 5.14 16.15 0.37
C SER A 246 5.48 15.12 -0.71
N ALA A 247 5.26 13.83 -0.43
CA ALA A 247 5.50 12.76 -1.40
C ALA A 247 4.51 12.79 -2.58
N VAL A 248 3.31 13.35 -2.39
CA VAL A 248 2.37 13.57 -3.51
C VAL A 248 3.01 14.42 -4.60
N SER A 249 3.84 15.39 -4.27
CA SER A 249 4.55 16.21 -5.27
C SER A 249 5.60 15.46 -6.10
N LEU A 250 5.98 14.25 -5.69
CA LEU A 250 6.86 13.38 -6.50
C LEU A 250 6.11 12.74 -7.67
N VAL A 251 4.80 12.51 -7.51
CA VAL A 251 3.93 11.85 -8.49
C VAL A 251 2.94 12.82 -9.15
N LEU A 252 2.74 14.00 -8.56
CA LEU A 252 1.96 15.13 -9.09
C LEU A 252 2.78 16.42 -8.93
N PRO A 253 3.73 16.71 -9.85
CA PRO A 253 4.68 17.82 -9.70
C PRO A 253 4.03 19.21 -9.60
N SER A 254 2.83 19.41 -10.15
CA SER A 254 2.04 20.66 -10.05
C SER A 254 1.71 21.05 -8.61
N LEU A 255 1.74 20.08 -7.68
CA LEU A 255 1.41 20.27 -6.26
C LEU A 255 2.63 20.55 -5.37
N LYS A 256 3.80 20.75 -5.98
CA LYS A 256 5.02 21.04 -5.21
C LYS A 256 4.87 22.29 -4.34
N GLY A 257 4.99 22.10 -3.01
CA GLY A 257 4.84 23.16 -2.02
C GLY A 257 3.41 23.58 -1.69
N LYS A 258 2.40 23.01 -2.35
CA LYS A 258 0.97 23.33 -2.10
C LYS A 258 0.37 22.52 -0.94
N LEU A 259 0.88 21.33 -0.64
CA LEU A 259 0.35 20.42 0.38
C LEU A 259 1.34 20.16 1.51
N ASN A 260 0.82 20.11 2.74
CA ASN A 260 1.56 19.68 3.92
C ASN A 260 0.63 18.88 4.86
N GLY A 261 1.19 18.26 5.91
CA GLY A 261 0.34 17.52 6.84
C GLY A 261 1.09 16.80 7.96
N ILE A 262 0.30 16.19 8.84
CA ILE A 262 0.78 15.41 9.98
C ILE A 262 0.08 14.05 10.04
N ALA A 263 0.59 13.15 10.89
CA ALA A 263 -0.09 11.92 11.26
C ALA A 263 -0.45 11.92 12.75
N LEU A 264 -1.62 11.40 13.07
CA LEU A 264 -2.05 11.04 14.41
C LEU A 264 -2.13 9.51 14.48
N ARG A 265 -1.22 8.85 15.19
CA ARG A 265 -1.31 7.40 15.42
C ARG A 265 -2.32 7.15 16.54
N VAL A 266 -3.23 6.20 16.30
CA VAL A 266 -4.35 5.89 17.22
C VAL A 266 -4.35 4.40 17.58
N PRO A 267 -5.01 4.00 18.69
CA PRO A 267 -5.06 2.61 19.17
C PRO A 267 -5.96 1.69 18.33
N THR A 268 -5.79 1.68 17.02
CA THR A 268 -6.43 0.72 16.10
C THR A 268 -5.35 -0.08 15.38
N PRO A 269 -5.55 -1.39 15.12
CA PRO A 269 -4.51 -2.24 14.56
C PRO A 269 -4.35 -2.12 13.05
N ASN A 270 -5.39 -1.71 12.34
CA ASN A 270 -5.40 -1.57 10.88
C ASN A 270 -6.53 -0.66 10.44
N VAL A 271 -6.48 -0.19 9.22
CA VAL A 271 -7.32 0.82 8.58
C VAL A 271 -7.06 2.22 9.14
N SER A 272 -6.82 3.12 8.26
CA SER A 272 -6.49 4.51 8.54
C SER A 272 -7.39 5.43 7.72
N VAL A 273 -7.44 6.70 8.07
CA VAL A 273 -8.24 7.70 7.37
C VAL A 273 -7.42 8.95 7.13
N VAL A 274 -7.55 9.53 5.94
CA VAL A 274 -7.02 10.85 5.57
C VAL A 274 -8.14 11.87 5.66
N ASP A 275 -7.88 12.98 6.32
CA ASP A 275 -8.68 14.19 6.32
C ASP A 275 -7.89 15.27 5.58
N LEU A 276 -8.35 15.64 4.38
CA LEU A 276 -7.74 16.65 3.53
C LEU A 276 -8.63 17.89 3.47
N VAL A 277 -8.03 19.05 3.69
CA VAL A 277 -8.68 20.35 3.46
C VAL A 277 -7.84 21.14 2.44
N ILE A 278 -8.47 21.60 1.37
CA ILE A 278 -7.82 22.36 0.30
C ILE A 278 -8.62 23.64 -0.03
N ASN A 279 -7.93 24.63 -0.57
CA ASN A 279 -8.56 25.69 -1.34
C ASN A 279 -8.37 25.38 -2.84
N THR A 280 -9.42 25.58 -3.62
CA THR A 280 -9.47 25.33 -5.06
C THR A 280 -9.39 26.60 -5.88
N GLU A 281 -8.89 26.48 -7.13
CA GLU A 281 -8.89 27.58 -8.11
C GLU A 281 -10.31 27.85 -8.61
N LYS A 282 -11.04 26.76 -8.95
CA LYS A 282 -12.46 26.83 -9.32
C LYS A 282 -13.30 27.20 -8.10
N LYS A 283 -14.30 28.04 -8.31
CA LYS A 283 -15.19 28.57 -7.27
C LYS A 283 -16.63 28.10 -7.46
N GLY A 284 -17.40 28.10 -6.38
CA GLY A 284 -18.85 27.90 -6.42
C GLY A 284 -19.29 26.45 -6.69
N MET A 285 -18.39 25.45 -6.45
CA MET A 285 -18.78 24.05 -6.48
C MET A 285 -19.55 23.66 -5.22
N THR A 286 -20.33 22.61 -5.33
CA THR A 286 -21.03 21.97 -4.21
C THR A 286 -20.33 20.68 -3.77
N ALA A 287 -20.70 20.10 -2.64
CA ALA A 287 -20.21 18.78 -2.21
C ALA A 287 -20.64 17.69 -3.21
N GLU A 288 -21.82 17.83 -3.79
CA GLU A 288 -22.34 16.93 -4.82
C GLU A 288 -21.49 16.97 -6.10
N ASP A 289 -21.03 18.16 -6.51
CA ASP A 289 -20.12 18.30 -7.68
C ASP A 289 -18.79 17.59 -7.43
N VAL A 290 -18.23 17.72 -6.21
CA VAL A 290 -17.00 17.06 -5.80
C VAL A 290 -17.19 15.55 -5.79
N ASN A 291 -18.27 15.04 -5.20
CA ASN A 291 -18.58 13.62 -5.17
C ASN A 291 -18.87 13.05 -6.56
N ALA A 292 -19.51 13.82 -7.44
CA ALA A 292 -19.73 13.41 -8.83
C ALA A 292 -18.42 13.28 -9.62
N ALA A 293 -17.43 14.15 -9.35
CA ALA A 293 -16.10 14.03 -9.93
C ALA A 293 -15.40 12.74 -9.47
N PHE A 294 -15.48 12.40 -8.18
CA PHE A 294 -14.96 11.15 -7.67
C PHE A 294 -15.67 9.94 -8.28
N GLN A 295 -17.01 9.94 -8.34
CA GLN A 295 -17.77 8.84 -8.94
C GLN A 295 -17.36 8.62 -10.41
N LYS A 296 -17.24 9.70 -11.20
CA LYS A 296 -16.78 9.64 -12.60
C LYS A 296 -15.37 9.01 -12.70
N ALA A 297 -14.47 9.36 -11.78
CA ALA A 297 -13.13 8.77 -11.75
C ALA A 297 -13.15 7.29 -11.38
N CYS A 298 -13.97 6.89 -10.39
CA CYS A 298 -14.15 5.49 -9.96
C CYS A 298 -14.72 4.61 -11.08
N ASP A 299 -15.66 5.14 -11.86
CA ASP A 299 -16.28 4.43 -12.99
C ASP A 299 -15.36 4.41 -14.24
N GLY A 300 -14.31 5.20 -14.24
CA GLY A 300 -13.38 5.40 -15.36
C GLY A 300 -11.92 5.07 -15.00
N PRO A 301 -11.02 6.08 -15.10
CA PRO A 301 -9.57 5.85 -15.03
C PRO A 301 -9.05 5.37 -13.66
N MET A 302 -9.83 5.55 -12.60
CA MET A 302 -9.47 5.13 -11.25
C MET A 302 -10.19 3.83 -10.81
N ASN A 303 -10.82 3.11 -11.74
CA ASN A 303 -11.49 1.85 -11.42
C ASN A 303 -10.52 0.85 -10.78
N GLY A 304 -10.92 0.25 -9.65
CA GLY A 304 -10.07 -0.66 -8.87
C GLY A 304 -8.98 0.03 -8.02
N VAL A 305 -8.83 1.36 -8.12
CA VAL A 305 -7.88 2.15 -7.33
C VAL A 305 -8.60 3.05 -6.33
N LEU A 306 -9.60 3.78 -6.80
CA LEU A 306 -10.41 4.71 -6.01
C LEU A 306 -11.84 4.19 -5.92
N GLU A 307 -12.45 4.34 -4.75
CA GLU A 307 -13.86 4.07 -4.49
C GLU A 307 -14.48 5.29 -3.81
N ILE A 308 -15.78 5.47 -3.95
CA ILE A 308 -16.57 6.40 -3.14
C ILE A 308 -17.73 5.66 -2.50
N SER A 309 -17.94 5.88 -1.19
CA SER A 309 -19.05 5.30 -0.42
C SER A 309 -19.82 6.41 0.28
N ASN A 310 -21.15 6.30 0.28
CA ASN A 310 -22.06 7.15 1.06
C ASN A 310 -22.67 6.40 2.26
N GLU A 311 -22.23 5.17 2.52
CA GLU A 311 -22.66 4.39 3.66
C GLU A 311 -21.99 4.89 4.94
N PRO A 312 -22.71 4.90 6.08
CA PRO A 312 -22.15 5.35 7.38
C PRO A 312 -21.23 4.29 7.98
N LEU A 313 -20.06 4.11 7.40
CA LEU A 313 -19.12 3.06 7.76
C LEU A 313 -18.05 3.56 8.73
N VAL A 314 -17.36 2.62 9.38
CA VAL A 314 -16.23 2.87 10.28
C VAL A 314 -15.01 2.05 9.83
N SER A 315 -13.86 2.31 10.43
CA SER A 315 -12.57 1.75 9.98
C SER A 315 -12.58 0.23 9.77
N VAL A 316 -13.26 -0.54 10.63
CA VAL A 316 -13.25 -2.02 10.53
C VAL A 316 -13.93 -2.53 9.27
N ASP A 317 -14.84 -1.77 8.67
CA ASP A 317 -15.59 -2.14 7.47
C ASP A 317 -14.73 -2.10 6.20
N PHE A 318 -13.62 -1.35 6.25
CA PHE A 318 -12.66 -1.24 5.15
C PHE A 318 -11.50 -2.23 5.23
N ARG A 319 -11.50 -3.15 6.22
CA ARG A 319 -10.49 -4.21 6.27
C ARG A 319 -10.56 -5.11 5.04
N LYS A 320 -9.38 -5.41 4.48
CA LYS A 320 -9.22 -6.16 3.23
C LYS A 320 -9.87 -5.48 2.02
N SER A 321 -10.10 -4.17 2.07
CA SER A 321 -10.43 -3.42 0.86
C SER A 321 -9.26 -3.47 -0.11
N ASP A 322 -9.54 -3.83 -1.36
CA ASP A 322 -8.56 -3.88 -2.44
C ASP A 322 -8.23 -2.48 -2.99
N TYR A 323 -9.03 -1.48 -2.66
CA TYR A 323 -8.82 -0.10 -3.12
C TYR A 323 -7.66 0.58 -2.38
N SER A 324 -6.97 1.47 -3.10
CA SER A 324 -5.97 2.37 -2.50
C SER A 324 -6.62 3.40 -1.60
N SER A 325 -7.81 3.84 -1.96
CA SER A 325 -8.55 4.92 -1.30
C SER A 325 -10.05 4.73 -1.48
N CYS A 326 -10.80 4.88 -0.40
CA CYS A 326 -12.26 4.93 -0.43
C CYS A 326 -12.72 6.27 0.13
N VAL A 327 -13.19 7.16 -0.73
CA VAL A 327 -13.73 8.48 -0.32
C VAL A 327 -15.03 8.26 0.43
N ASP A 328 -15.16 8.90 1.60
CA ASP A 328 -16.41 8.99 2.35
C ASP A 328 -17.22 10.18 1.81
N GLY A 329 -18.09 9.90 0.85
CA GLY A 329 -18.87 10.94 0.17
C GLY A 329 -19.84 11.67 1.10
N SER A 330 -20.25 11.03 2.20
CA SER A 330 -21.12 11.65 3.22
C SER A 330 -20.40 12.72 4.04
N LEU A 331 -19.07 12.69 4.10
CA LEU A 331 -18.22 13.63 4.83
C LEU A 331 -17.56 14.68 3.94
N THR A 332 -17.83 14.67 2.62
CA THR A 332 -17.39 15.73 1.71
C THR A 332 -18.08 17.04 2.07
N MET A 333 -17.31 18.11 2.24
CA MET A 333 -17.84 19.43 2.60
C MET A 333 -17.23 20.51 1.70
N VAL A 334 -18.05 21.49 1.37
CA VAL A 334 -17.59 22.73 0.74
C VAL A 334 -17.97 23.91 1.64
N MET A 335 -16.99 24.72 1.99
CA MET A 335 -17.16 25.89 2.86
C MET A 335 -16.79 27.14 2.08
N GLY A 336 -17.68 28.13 2.15
CA GLY A 336 -17.57 29.30 1.26
C GLY A 336 -17.72 28.88 -0.20
N ASP A 337 -16.85 29.39 -1.07
CA ASP A 337 -16.90 29.12 -2.51
C ASP A 337 -15.69 28.31 -3.02
N ASP A 338 -14.69 28.03 -2.15
CA ASP A 338 -13.42 27.44 -2.57
C ASP A 338 -12.75 26.48 -1.59
N MET A 339 -13.25 26.35 -0.36
CA MET A 339 -12.65 25.45 0.62
C MET A 339 -13.35 24.09 0.61
N VAL A 340 -12.63 23.05 0.22
CA VAL A 340 -13.14 21.68 0.10
C VAL A 340 -12.47 20.79 1.16
N LYS A 341 -13.28 20.02 1.87
CA LYS A 341 -12.85 18.97 2.78
C LYS A 341 -13.23 17.61 2.21
N VAL A 342 -12.28 16.69 2.16
CA VAL A 342 -12.46 15.29 1.74
C VAL A 342 -11.90 14.37 2.80
N VAL A 343 -12.67 13.33 3.13
CA VAL A 343 -12.26 12.25 4.02
C VAL A 343 -12.15 10.97 3.20
N ALA A 344 -11.05 10.23 3.36
CA ALA A 344 -10.83 8.99 2.61
C ALA A 344 -10.23 7.90 3.51
N TRP A 345 -10.84 6.72 3.47
CA TRP A 345 -10.43 5.51 4.19
C TRP A 345 -9.45 4.67 3.36
N TYR A 346 -8.56 3.95 4.03
CA TYR A 346 -7.65 3.00 3.37
C TYR A 346 -7.19 1.90 4.32
N ASP A 347 -7.19 0.66 3.83
CA ASP A 347 -6.47 -0.41 4.52
C ASP A 347 -4.97 -0.22 4.29
N ASN A 348 -4.29 0.30 5.31
CA ASN A 348 -2.87 0.66 5.21
C ASN A 348 -1.94 -0.55 5.07
N GLU A 349 -2.43 -1.77 5.23
CA GLU A 349 -1.69 -3.01 5.02
C GLU A 349 -2.13 -3.72 3.73
N TRP A 350 -3.39 -4.08 3.63
CA TRP A 350 -3.95 -4.86 2.51
C TRP A 350 -4.03 -4.05 1.22
N GLY A 351 -4.74 -2.92 1.23
CA GLY A 351 -4.90 -2.07 0.05
C GLY A 351 -3.56 -1.61 -0.52
N TYR A 352 -2.59 -1.29 0.37
CA TYR A 352 -1.23 -0.99 -0.04
C TYR A 352 -0.54 -2.20 -0.69
N SER A 353 -0.67 -3.40 -0.10
CA SER A 353 -0.04 -4.61 -0.64
C SER A 353 -0.62 -5.01 -2.00
N GLN A 354 -1.90 -4.70 -2.25
CA GLN A 354 -2.53 -4.86 -3.57
C GLN A 354 -1.86 -3.98 -4.63
N ARG A 355 -1.36 -2.81 -4.27
CA ARG A 355 -0.62 -1.93 -5.19
C ARG A 355 0.79 -2.42 -5.46
N VAL A 356 1.38 -3.17 -4.53
CA VAL A 356 2.71 -3.77 -4.72
C VAL A 356 2.64 -4.99 -5.65
N VAL A 357 1.54 -5.76 -5.64
CA VAL A 357 1.28 -6.88 -6.58
C VAL A 357 1.00 -6.37 -7.98
#